data_511aa054ec9db32173090ad72deb74dc
#
_entry.id   511aa054ec9db32173090ad72deb74dc
#
_cell.length_a   1.000
_cell.length_b   1.000
_cell.length_c   1.000
_cell.angle_alpha   90.00
_cell.angle_beta   90.00
_cell.angle_gamma   90.00
#
_symmetry.space_group_name_H-M   'P 1'
#
loop_
_entity.id
_entity.type
_entity.pdbx_description
1 polymer ?
#
loop_
_entity_poly.entity_id
_entity_poly.type
_entity_poly.pdbx_seq_one_letter_code
_entity_poly.pdbx_strand_id
1 'polypeptide(L)'
;MPKFNTRFELNVRDIELIETALQSRKKDLSMIRLGLLADTAPSAETSERLAALDETLADIHRLLGRLHNQKVFFRPDAKAPAPYVSG
;
A
#
# COMPACT_ATOMS: atom_id res chain seq x y z
N MET A 1 -29.01 -9.42 15.94
CA MET A 1 -27.59 -9.72 16.00
C MET A 1 -26.83 -9.08 14.84
N PRO A 2 -25.80 -8.33 15.13
CA PRO A 2 -25.10 -7.68 14.04
C PRO A 2 -24.39 -8.70 13.17
N LYS A 3 -24.33 -8.43 11.91
CA LYS A 3 -23.60 -9.26 10.96
C LYS A 3 -22.22 -8.67 10.77
N PHE A 4 -21.23 -9.53 10.74
CA PHE A 4 -19.88 -9.12 10.46
C PHE A 4 -19.62 -9.21 8.97
N ASN A 5 -18.90 -8.24 8.45
CA ASN A 5 -18.48 -8.29 7.06
C ASN A 5 -17.39 -9.33 6.92
N THR A 6 -17.50 -10.15 5.90
CA THR A 6 -16.47 -11.14 5.61
C THR A 6 -15.62 -10.75 4.42
N ARG A 7 -15.87 -9.60 3.83
CA ARG A 7 -15.04 -9.09 2.74
C ARG A 7 -15.16 -7.58 2.67
N PHE A 8 -14.13 -6.99 2.10
CA PHE A 8 -14.12 -5.55 1.91
C PHE A 8 -14.79 -5.19 0.60
N GLU A 9 -15.49 -4.07 0.61
CA GLU A 9 -16.13 -3.55 -0.58
C GLU A 9 -15.43 -2.27 -0.98
N LEU A 10 -14.55 -2.38 -1.96
CA LEU A 10 -13.81 -1.24 -2.47
C LEU A 10 -14.02 -1.13 -3.98
N ASN A 11 -14.17 0.08 -4.46
CA ASN A 11 -14.23 0.30 -5.90
C ASN A 11 -12.86 0.78 -6.40
N VAL A 12 -12.75 0.97 -7.71
CA VAL A 12 -11.49 1.37 -8.32
C VAL A 12 -11.01 2.72 -7.78
N ARG A 13 -11.93 3.63 -7.55
CA ARG A 13 -11.57 4.94 -7.00
C ARG A 13 -10.99 4.82 -5.61
N ASP A 14 -11.56 3.95 -4.78
CA ASP A 14 -11.05 3.72 -3.44
C ASP A 14 -9.62 3.16 -3.50
N ILE A 15 -9.39 2.22 -4.40
CA ILE A 15 -8.08 1.63 -4.58
C ILE A 15 -7.07 2.68 -5.01
N GLU A 16 -7.44 3.56 -5.92
CA GLU A 16 -6.56 4.64 -6.37
C GLU A 16 -6.19 5.59 -5.24
N LEU A 17 -7.14 5.91 -4.38
CA LEU A 17 -6.88 6.75 -3.23
C LEU A 17 -5.90 6.07 -2.27
N ILE A 18 -6.09 4.78 -2.04
CA ILE A 18 -5.18 4.01 -1.19
C ILE A 18 -3.79 3.97 -1.82
N GLU A 19 -3.70 3.72 -3.12
CA GLU A 19 -2.42 3.70 -3.81
C GLU A 19 -1.68 5.03 -3.65
N THR A 20 -2.39 6.13 -3.83
CA THR A 20 -1.80 7.46 -3.69
C THR A 20 -1.27 7.69 -2.29
N ALA A 21 -2.05 7.32 -1.28
CA ALA A 21 -1.64 7.46 0.11
C ALA A 21 -0.43 6.60 0.42
N LEU A 22 -0.40 5.38 -0.09
CA LEU A 22 0.73 4.48 0.12
C LEU A 22 1.99 4.96 -0.59
N GLN A 23 1.87 5.52 -1.79
CA GLN A 23 3.01 6.09 -2.51
C GLN A 23 3.61 7.26 -1.72
N SER A 24 2.77 8.11 -1.16
CA SER A 24 3.21 9.21 -0.32
C SER A 24 3.94 8.69 0.92
N ARG A 25 3.37 7.69 1.58
CA ARG A 25 4.00 7.10 2.76
C ARG A 25 5.33 6.44 2.42
N LYS A 26 5.38 5.75 1.30
CA LYS A 26 6.60 5.11 0.83
C LYS A 26 7.72 6.14 0.64
N LYS A 27 7.37 7.28 0.04
CA LYS A 27 8.33 8.36 -0.16
C LYS A 27 8.85 8.89 1.17
N ASP A 28 7.96 9.13 2.12
CA ASP A 28 8.34 9.63 3.44
C ASP A 28 9.27 8.66 4.15
N LEU A 29 8.93 7.39 4.13
CA LEU A 29 9.76 6.36 4.79
C LEU A 29 11.11 6.22 4.10
N SER A 30 11.17 6.35 2.77
CA SER A 30 12.42 6.31 2.05
C SER A 30 13.33 7.47 2.42
N MET A 31 12.76 8.64 2.65
CA MET A 31 13.54 9.80 3.10
C MET A 31 14.10 9.60 4.51
N ILE A 32 13.29 9.04 5.40
CA ILE A 32 13.75 8.70 6.75
C ILE A 32 14.90 7.68 6.67
N ARG A 33 14.75 6.69 5.79
CA ARG A 33 15.78 5.67 5.60
C ARG A 33 17.11 6.29 5.16
N LEU A 34 17.05 7.21 4.21
CA LEU A 34 18.25 7.91 3.76
C LEU A 34 18.93 8.65 4.90
N GLY A 35 18.14 9.30 5.75
CA GLY A 35 18.69 10.00 6.90
C GLY A 35 19.39 9.05 7.87
N LEU A 36 18.83 7.86 8.11
CA LEU A 36 19.46 6.88 8.96
C LEU A 36 20.72 6.30 8.36
N LEU A 37 20.74 6.11 7.03
CA LEU A 37 21.94 5.60 6.36
C LEU A 37 23.07 6.62 6.33
N ALA A 38 22.77 7.89 6.48
CA ALA A 38 23.79 8.94 6.51
C ALA A 38 24.48 9.03 7.87
N ASP A 39 24.03 8.26 8.86
CA ASP A 39 24.65 8.26 10.19
C ASP A 39 26.05 7.67 10.07
N THR A 40 27.04 8.42 10.56
CA THR A 40 28.43 7.98 10.47
C THR A 40 28.83 7.02 11.60
N ALA A 41 27.99 6.91 12.62
CA ALA A 41 28.25 6.04 13.75
C ALA A 41 26.98 5.26 14.09
N PRO A 42 26.56 4.34 13.21
CA PRO A 42 25.30 3.64 13.43
C PRO A 42 25.36 2.79 14.68
N SER A 43 24.31 2.83 15.46
CA SER A 43 24.17 2.04 16.67
C SER A 43 23.29 0.81 16.36
N ALA A 44 23.18 -0.08 17.33
CA ALA A 44 22.27 -1.21 17.22
C ALA A 44 20.83 -0.71 17.03
N GLU A 45 20.48 0.37 17.69
CA GLU A 45 19.16 0.98 17.55
C GLU A 45 18.92 1.45 16.12
N THR A 46 19.91 2.09 15.50
CA THR A 46 19.81 2.51 14.11
C THR A 46 19.60 1.31 13.19
N SER A 47 20.32 0.22 13.44
CA SER A 47 20.16 -1.00 12.63
C SER A 47 18.77 -1.58 12.79
N GLU A 48 18.22 -1.58 13.99
CA GLU A 48 16.87 -2.07 14.22
C GLU A 48 15.83 -1.21 13.52
N ARG A 49 16.01 0.11 13.54
CA ARG A 49 15.11 1.03 12.87
C ARG A 49 15.15 0.84 11.36
N LEU A 50 16.35 0.64 10.81
CA LEU A 50 16.49 0.37 9.39
C LEU A 50 15.79 -0.93 8.99
N ALA A 51 15.96 -1.97 9.81
CA ALA A 51 15.30 -3.25 9.53
C ALA A 51 13.78 -3.10 9.56
N ALA A 52 13.26 -2.37 10.53
CA ALA A 52 11.81 -2.13 10.62
C ALA A 52 11.29 -1.32 9.43
N LEU A 53 12.05 -0.31 9.00
CA LEU A 53 11.70 0.48 7.83
C LEU A 53 11.70 -0.36 6.56
N ASP A 54 12.71 -1.19 6.39
CA ASP A 54 12.82 -2.06 5.21
C ASP A 54 11.66 -3.04 5.15
N GLU A 55 11.25 -3.58 6.30
CA GLU A 55 10.09 -4.47 6.36
C GLU A 55 8.82 -3.74 5.97
N THR A 56 8.60 -2.55 6.51
CA THR A 56 7.42 -1.76 6.19
C THR A 56 7.40 -1.36 4.72
N LEU A 57 8.55 -0.96 4.18
CA LEU A 57 8.64 -0.60 2.77
C LEU A 57 8.36 -1.79 1.88
N ALA A 58 8.84 -2.98 2.26
CA ALA A 58 8.54 -4.20 1.50
C ALA A 58 7.04 -4.53 1.54
N ASP A 59 6.41 -4.36 2.70
CA ASP A 59 4.98 -4.58 2.83
C ASP A 59 4.17 -3.63 1.94
N ILE A 60 4.56 -2.34 1.94
CA ILE A 60 3.91 -1.35 1.10
C ILE A 60 4.08 -1.70 -0.37
N HIS A 61 5.28 -2.09 -0.76
CA HIS A 61 5.57 -2.46 -2.13
C HIS A 61 4.71 -3.64 -2.58
N ARG A 62 4.60 -4.66 -1.75
CA ARG A 62 3.77 -5.84 -2.05
C ARG A 62 2.30 -5.47 -2.15
N LEU A 63 1.83 -4.63 -1.23
CA LEU A 63 0.44 -4.21 -1.25
C LEU A 63 0.13 -3.39 -2.50
N LEU A 64 1.00 -2.46 -2.86
CA LEU A 64 0.83 -1.67 -4.08
C LEU A 64 0.74 -2.57 -5.31
N GLY A 65 1.56 -3.61 -5.37
CA GLY A 65 1.50 -4.57 -6.48
C GLY A 65 0.17 -5.29 -6.54
N ARG A 66 -0.34 -5.72 -5.39
CA ARG A 66 -1.64 -6.40 -5.34
C ARG A 66 -2.79 -5.47 -5.71
N LEU A 67 -2.74 -4.24 -5.23
CA LEU A 67 -3.78 -3.25 -5.56
C LEU A 67 -3.78 -2.95 -7.04
N HIS A 68 -2.61 -2.81 -7.63
CA HIS A 68 -2.49 -2.56 -9.06
C HIS A 68 -3.07 -3.73 -9.86
N ASN A 69 -2.74 -4.95 -9.47
CA ASN A 69 -3.26 -6.13 -10.15
C ASN A 69 -4.78 -6.23 -10.03
N GLN A 70 -5.31 -5.94 -8.86
CA GLN A 70 -6.75 -5.92 -8.66
C GLN A 70 -7.42 -4.94 -9.61
N LYS A 71 -6.81 -3.78 -9.78
CA LYS A 71 -7.36 -2.73 -10.62
C LYS A 71 -7.26 -3.09 -12.10
N VAL A 72 -6.10 -3.58 -12.52
CA VAL A 72 -5.84 -3.89 -13.92
C VAL A 72 -6.70 -5.05 -14.41
N PHE A 73 -6.90 -6.05 -13.57
CA PHE A 73 -7.68 -7.22 -13.95
C PHE A 73 -9.13 -7.18 -13.45
N PHE A 74 -9.56 -6.00 -13.01
CA PHE A 74 -10.93 -5.87 -12.56
C PHE A 74 -11.91 -6.05 -13.72
N ARG A 75 -12.90 -6.90 -13.51
CA ARG A 75 -14.00 -7.08 -14.45
C ARG A 75 -15.30 -7.00 -13.68
N PRO A 76 -16.19 -6.12 -14.08
CA PRO A 76 -17.49 -6.08 -13.41
C PRO A 76 -18.22 -7.38 -13.65
N ASP A 77 -19.09 -7.73 -12.71
CA ASP A 77 -19.94 -8.89 -12.85
C ASP A 77 -20.74 -8.74 -14.14
N ALA A 78 -20.79 -9.79 -14.93
CA ALA A 78 -21.51 -9.78 -16.20
C ALA A 78 -22.98 -9.44 -16.03
N LYS A 79 -23.55 -9.72 -14.89
CA LYS A 79 -24.94 -9.39 -14.61
C LYS A 79 -25.14 -7.99 -14.10
N ALA A 80 -24.08 -7.33 -13.70
CA ALA A 80 -24.18 -6.00 -13.18
C ALA A 80 -24.12 -5.02 -14.33
N PRO A 81 -24.85 -3.95 -14.29
CA PRO A 81 -24.69 -2.90 -15.26
C PRO A 81 -23.30 -2.40 -15.08
N ALA A 82 -22.68 -2.23 -16.13
CA ALA A 82 -21.36 -1.86 -16.12
C ALA A 82 -21.19 -0.52 -15.69
N PRO A 83 -20.85 -0.26 -14.69
CA PRO A 83 -20.86 0.95 -14.28
C PRO A 83 -19.79 1.64 -14.73
N TYR A 84 -19.33 1.74 -14.80
CA TYR A 84 -18.47 2.35 -15.05
C TYR A 84 -17.45 2.12 -14.66
N VAL A 85 -16.80 2.27 -14.87
CA VAL A 85 -15.89 1.98 -14.59
C VAL A 85 -14.99 2.68 -14.47
N SER A 86 -14.84 3.30 -14.32
CA SER A 86 -14.07 4.02 -14.12
C SER A 86 -12.96 3.73 -13.86
N GLY A 87 -12.53 3.58 -14.01
CA GLY A 87 -11.33 3.29 -13.77
C GLY A 87 -10.50 3.71 -13.79
#